data_419591eb36e0a9deb8d99cb1934a0f6f
#
_entry.id   419591eb36e0a9deb8d99cb1934a0f6f
#
_cell.length_a   1.000
_cell.length_b   1.000
_cell.length_c   1.000
_cell.angle_alpha   90.00
_cell.angle_beta   90.00
_cell.angle_gamma   90.00
#
_symmetry.space_group_name_H-M   'P 1'
#
loop_
_entity.id
_entity.type
_entity.pdbx_description
1 polymer ?
#
loop_
_entity_poly.entity_id
_entity_poly.type
_entity_poly.pdbx_seq_one_letter_code
_entity_poly.pdbx_strand_id
1 'polypeptide(L)'
;KRQARVVRLLRENGHSVGYLGDGINDAAAMKASDVGISVDTAVDIAKESADVILLEKDLLVLEKGILEGRKTYANMIKYIKMTASSNFGNIFSVLIASAFLPFLPMASIHLILLNLIYDISCTAIPWDNVDKEFLTKPRKWDASSVSKFMLWIGPTSSVFDILTYALMYFIICPAVVGGHLFHELSDPAQQALYIAVFQAGWFVESMWTQTLCLLYTSPSPRDGATSR
;
A
#
# COMPACT_ATOMS: atom_id res chain seq x y z
N LYS A 1 7.44 40.84 4.27
CA LYS A 1 8.25 40.42 5.45
C LYS A 1 7.39 40.05 6.67
N ARG A 2 6.28 40.77 6.99
CA ARG A 2 5.41 40.44 8.15
C ARG A 2 4.67 39.11 7.93
N GLN A 3 4.09 38.85 6.76
CA GLN A 3 3.38 37.63 6.42
C GLN A 3 4.28 36.40 6.56
N ALA A 4 5.48 36.42 5.97
CA ALA A 4 6.43 35.33 6.08
C ALA A 4 6.85 35.03 7.54
N ARG A 5 6.90 36.06 8.41
CA ARG A 5 7.15 35.88 9.84
C ARG A 5 6.00 35.17 10.55
N VAL A 6 4.76 35.53 10.24
CA VAL A 6 3.57 34.87 10.80
C VAL A 6 3.51 33.41 10.37
N VAL A 7 3.76 33.14 9.08
CA VAL A 7 3.83 31.76 8.56
C VAL A 7 4.87 30.92 9.31
N ARG A 8 6.09 31.47 9.50
CA ARG A 8 7.14 30.75 10.25
C ARG A 8 6.76 30.47 11.70
N LEU A 9 6.18 31.43 12.40
CA LEU A 9 5.71 31.25 13.78
C LEU A 9 4.63 30.19 13.88
N LEU A 10 3.70 30.12 12.93
CA LEU A 10 2.69 29.06 12.87
C LEU A 10 3.33 27.68 12.68
N ARG A 11 4.32 27.58 11.78
CA ARG A 11 5.07 26.32 11.57
C ARG A 11 5.89 25.92 12.80
N GLU A 12 6.56 26.87 13.45
CA GLU A 12 7.31 26.64 14.70
C GLU A 12 6.39 26.12 15.83
N ASN A 13 5.11 26.54 15.83
CA ASN A 13 4.08 26.02 16.74
C ASN A 13 3.47 24.67 16.29
N GLY A 14 4.03 24.02 15.27
CA GLY A 14 3.61 22.67 14.82
C GLY A 14 2.40 22.64 13.91
N HIS A 15 1.99 23.80 13.36
CA HIS A 15 0.92 23.86 12.35
C HIS A 15 1.50 23.61 10.94
N SER A 16 0.73 22.89 10.11
CA SER A 16 0.97 22.84 8.66
C SER A 16 0.27 24.03 8.01
N VAL A 17 1.01 24.83 7.26
CA VAL A 17 0.53 26.13 6.74
C VAL A 17 0.54 26.10 5.22
N GLY A 18 -0.65 26.23 4.60
CA GLY A 18 -0.79 26.62 3.21
C GLY A 18 -0.92 28.15 3.08
N TYR A 19 -0.26 28.74 2.12
CA TYR A 19 -0.35 30.18 1.85
C TYR A 19 -0.79 30.44 0.42
N LEU A 20 -1.91 31.15 0.26
CA LEU A 20 -2.42 31.56 -1.04
C LEU A 20 -2.04 33.01 -1.30
N GLY A 21 -1.39 33.29 -2.46
CA GLY A 21 -0.98 34.62 -2.86
C GLY A 21 -0.90 34.80 -4.37
N ASP A 22 -1.11 36.01 -4.85
CA ASP A 22 -1.09 36.36 -6.27
C ASP A 22 -0.13 37.51 -6.61
N GLY A 23 0.50 38.12 -5.61
CA GLY A 23 1.36 39.29 -5.75
C GLY A 23 2.83 39.02 -5.46
N ILE A 24 3.68 39.95 -5.89
CA ILE A 24 5.14 39.93 -5.63
C ILE A 24 5.45 39.85 -4.13
N ASN A 25 4.63 40.53 -3.30
CA ASN A 25 4.84 40.58 -1.85
C ASN A 25 4.56 39.24 -1.14
N ASP A 26 3.85 38.33 -1.79
CA ASP A 26 3.41 37.04 -1.25
C ASP A 26 4.46 35.95 -1.46
N ALA A 27 5.36 36.11 -2.43
CA ALA A 27 6.40 35.12 -2.76
C ALA A 27 7.23 34.69 -1.55
N ALA A 28 7.61 35.62 -0.67
CA ALA A 28 8.36 35.31 0.54
C ALA A 28 7.55 34.55 1.59
N ALA A 29 6.25 34.71 1.64
CA ALA A 29 5.35 33.98 2.54
C ALA A 29 5.02 32.60 1.98
N MET A 30 4.82 32.47 0.67
CA MET A 30 4.66 31.19 -0.01
C MET A 30 5.87 30.27 0.18
N LYS A 31 7.09 30.79 -0.04
CA LYS A 31 8.34 30.04 0.23
C LYS A 31 8.57 29.70 1.70
N ALA A 32 7.96 30.42 2.62
CA ALA A 32 8.04 30.15 4.06
C ALA A 32 6.95 29.17 4.52
N SER A 33 5.89 28.92 3.75
CA SER A 33 4.83 27.99 4.05
C SER A 33 5.22 26.54 3.74
N ASP A 34 4.40 25.58 4.15
CA ASP A 34 4.57 24.17 3.79
C ASP A 34 4.04 23.91 2.36
N VAL A 35 3.03 24.68 1.95
CA VAL A 35 2.50 24.65 0.58
C VAL A 35 2.18 26.08 0.15
N GLY A 36 2.89 26.56 -0.87
CA GLY A 36 2.60 27.82 -1.56
C GLY A 36 1.56 27.60 -2.66
N ILE A 37 0.50 28.40 -2.68
CA ILE A 37 -0.57 28.30 -3.67
C ILE A 37 -0.69 29.63 -4.39
N SER A 38 -0.81 29.60 -5.71
CA SER A 38 -1.06 30.78 -6.54
C SER A 38 -2.20 30.51 -7.52
N VAL A 39 -2.56 31.52 -8.31
CA VAL A 39 -3.56 31.44 -9.35
C VAL A 39 -2.94 31.72 -10.73
N ASP A 40 -3.53 31.23 -11.80
CA ASP A 40 -2.99 31.39 -13.15
C ASP A 40 -2.87 32.87 -13.56
N THR A 41 -3.74 33.72 -13.04
CA THR A 41 -3.73 35.17 -13.28
C THR A 41 -2.73 35.96 -12.42
N ALA A 42 -1.95 35.26 -11.56
CA ALA A 42 -0.97 35.88 -10.68
C ALA A 42 0.27 36.37 -11.46
N VAL A 43 1.05 37.23 -10.83
CA VAL A 43 2.34 37.67 -11.36
C VAL A 43 3.34 36.51 -11.41
N ASP A 44 4.28 36.52 -12.37
CA ASP A 44 5.20 35.41 -12.62
C ASP A 44 6.00 35.00 -11.38
N ILE A 45 6.50 35.97 -10.60
CA ILE A 45 7.22 35.71 -9.35
C ILE A 45 6.35 34.95 -8.33
N ALA A 46 5.06 35.21 -8.26
CA ALA A 46 4.15 34.48 -7.39
C ALA A 46 3.95 33.04 -7.89
N LYS A 47 3.76 32.86 -9.19
CA LYS A 47 3.65 31.52 -9.81
C LYS A 47 4.92 30.67 -9.64
N GLU A 48 6.11 31.27 -9.83
CA GLU A 48 7.39 30.59 -9.61
C GLU A 48 7.67 30.24 -8.14
N SER A 49 7.01 30.93 -7.22
CA SER A 49 7.15 30.70 -5.78
C SER A 49 6.11 29.73 -5.21
N ALA A 50 5.13 29.32 -6.00
CA ALA A 50 4.05 28.44 -5.62
C ALA A 50 4.35 26.98 -5.95
N ASP A 51 3.90 26.07 -5.08
CA ASP A 51 3.94 24.63 -5.32
C ASP A 51 2.72 24.18 -6.14
N VAL A 52 1.62 24.94 -6.04
CA VAL A 52 0.35 24.66 -6.73
C VAL A 52 -0.18 25.92 -7.38
N ILE A 53 -0.60 25.82 -8.64
CA ILE A 53 -1.26 26.92 -9.37
C ILE A 53 -2.71 26.53 -9.66
N LEU A 54 -3.66 27.30 -9.14
CA LEU A 54 -5.07 27.14 -9.44
C LEU A 54 -5.36 27.78 -10.80
N LEU A 55 -5.94 27.03 -11.73
CA LEU A 55 -6.31 27.52 -13.06
C LEU A 55 -7.52 28.45 -13.03
N GLU A 56 -8.35 28.31 -11.99
CA GLU A 56 -9.49 29.17 -11.74
C GLU A 56 -9.31 29.91 -10.41
N LYS A 57 -9.61 31.22 -10.40
CA LYS A 57 -9.55 32.08 -9.20
C LYS A 57 -10.81 31.88 -8.36
N ASP A 58 -11.00 30.65 -7.86
CA ASP A 58 -12.13 30.27 -7.00
C ASP A 58 -11.66 29.45 -5.80
N LEU A 59 -12.06 29.88 -4.60
CA LEU A 59 -11.77 29.17 -3.35
C LEU A 59 -12.45 27.79 -3.27
N LEU A 60 -13.57 27.60 -3.98
CA LEU A 60 -14.22 26.28 -4.06
C LEU A 60 -13.35 25.25 -4.79
N VAL A 61 -12.54 25.69 -5.75
CA VAL A 61 -11.55 24.84 -6.44
C VAL A 61 -10.47 24.39 -5.46
N LEU A 62 -10.02 25.29 -4.57
CA LEU A 62 -9.07 24.97 -3.51
C LEU A 62 -9.66 23.95 -2.52
N GLU A 63 -10.91 24.13 -2.10
CA GLU A 63 -11.61 23.18 -1.21
C GLU A 63 -11.69 21.79 -1.85
N LYS A 64 -12.11 21.69 -3.12
CA LYS A 64 -12.13 20.45 -3.87
C LYS A 64 -10.73 19.81 -3.94
N GLY A 65 -9.69 20.61 -4.22
CA GLY A 65 -8.31 20.15 -4.25
C GLY A 65 -7.84 19.57 -2.92
N ILE A 66 -8.22 20.19 -1.79
CA ILE A 66 -7.91 19.66 -0.45
C ILE A 66 -8.61 18.33 -0.21
N LEU A 67 -9.88 18.19 -0.60
CA LEU A 67 -10.63 16.94 -0.44
C LEU A 67 -10.04 15.82 -1.32
N GLU A 68 -9.72 16.12 -2.56
CA GLU A 68 -9.06 15.14 -3.45
C GLU A 68 -7.65 14.76 -2.95
N GLY A 69 -6.89 15.70 -2.43
CA GLY A 69 -5.60 15.44 -1.78
C GLY A 69 -5.75 14.50 -0.57
N ARG A 70 -6.79 14.66 0.24
CA ARG A 70 -7.09 13.76 1.36
C ARG A 70 -7.47 12.35 0.89
N LYS A 71 -8.22 12.22 -0.21
CA LYS A 71 -8.54 10.92 -0.82
C LYS A 71 -7.28 10.23 -1.34
N THR A 72 -6.46 10.96 -2.09
CA THR A 72 -5.17 10.46 -2.60
C THR A 72 -4.28 9.97 -1.47
N TYR A 73 -4.17 10.76 -0.39
CA TYR A 73 -3.40 10.37 0.79
C TYR A 73 -3.95 9.10 1.44
N ALA A 74 -5.28 8.99 1.58
CA ALA A 74 -5.91 7.79 2.15
C ALA A 74 -5.60 6.54 1.33
N ASN A 75 -5.72 6.61 0.00
CA ASN A 75 -5.43 5.50 -0.89
C ASN A 75 -3.94 5.15 -0.90
N MET A 76 -3.06 6.14 -0.85
CA MET A 76 -1.62 5.92 -0.70
C MET A 76 -1.29 5.17 0.59
N ILE A 77 -1.89 5.55 1.73
CA ILE A 77 -1.68 4.85 3.01
C ILE A 77 -2.23 3.43 2.97
N LYS A 78 -3.38 3.19 2.33
CA LYS A 78 -3.90 1.84 2.09
C LYS A 78 -2.86 0.99 1.36
N TYR A 79 -2.37 1.47 0.22
CA TYR A 79 -1.37 0.77 -0.58
C TYR A 79 -0.12 0.44 0.23
N ILE A 80 0.45 1.42 0.94
CA ILE A 80 1.66 1.22 1.74
C ILE A 80 1.44 0.18 2.84
N LYS A 81 0.33 0.25 3.57
CA LYS A 81 0.00 -0.72 4.63
C LYS A 81 -0.15 -2.12 4.08
N MET A 82 -0.89 -2.27 2.98
CA MET A 82 -1.14 -3.56 2.36
C MET A 82 0.15 -4.17 1.82
N THR A 83 0.94 -3.41 1.07
CA THR A 83 2.20 -3.88 0.48
C THR A 83 3.22 -4.25 1.56
N ALA A 84 3.38 -3.40 2.58
CA ALA A 84 4.30 -3.68 3.69
C ALA A 84 3.87 -4.94 4.47
N SER A 85 2.57 -5.11 4.73
CA SER A 85 2.03 -6.27 5.45
C SER A 85 2.18 -7.56 4.63
N SER A 86 1.87 -7.52 3.33
CA SER A 86 2.02 -8.66 2.43
C SER A 86 3.48 -9.12 2.32
N ASN A 87 4.40 -8.19 2.07
CA ASN A 87 5.82 -8.51 1.99
C ASN A 87 6.37 -9.06 3.31
N PHE A 88 5.96 -8.49 4.45
CA PHE A 88 6.34 -9.01 5.76
C PHE A 88 5.80 -10.42 6.00
N GLY A 89 4.53 -10.69 5.66
CA GLY A 89 3.93 -12.01 5.73
C GLY A 89 4.67 -13.02 4.87
N ASN A 90 4.97 -12.69 3.62
CA ASN A 90 5.72 -13.57 2.71
C ASN A 90 7.12 -13.93 3.25
N ILE A 91 7.87 -12.93 3.75
CA ILE A 91 9.21 -13.17 4.34
C ILE A 91 9.08 -14.07 5.57
N PHE A 92 8.09 -13.82 6.43
CA PHE A 92 7.85 -14.61 7.62
C PHE A 92 7.49 -16.06 7.29
N SER A 93 6.63 -16.27 6.28
CA SER A 93 6.24 -17.60 5.80
C SER A 93 7.42 -18.36 5.18
N VAL A 94 8.27 -17.69 4.39
CA VAL A 94 9.50 -18.28 3.85
C VAL A 94 10.45 -18.68 4.97
N LEU A 95 10.60 -17.85 6.00
CA LEU A 95 11.46 -18.14 7.14
C LEU A 95 11.00 -19.40 7.88
N ILE A 96 9.70 -19.51 8.16
CA ILE A 96 9.11 -20.69 8.80
C ILE A 96 9.30 -21.93 7.90
N ALA A 97 8.96 -21.82 6.62
CA ALA A 97 9.13 -22.94 5.67
C ALA A 97 10.58 -23.42 5.61
N SER A 98 11.54 -22.51 5.56
CA SER A 98 12.97 -22.85 5.50
C SER A 98 13.50 -23.55 6.75
N ALA A 99 12.80 -23.43 7.88
CA ALA A 99 13.15 -24.15 9.10
C ALA A 99 12.68 -25.63 9.09
N PHE A 100 11.64 -25.95 8.35
CA PHE A 100 11.00 -27.27 8.37
C PHE A 100 11.11 -28.04 7.05
N LEU A 101 11.26 -27.36 5.91
CA LEU A 101 11.33 -27.99 4.61
C LEU A 101 12.78 -28.22 4.18
N PRO A 102 13.11 -29.38 3.57
CA PRO A 102 14.45 -29.66 3.04
C PRO A 102 14.72 -29.01 1.68
N PHE A 103 13.78 -28.22 1.16
CA PHE A 103 13.86 -27.53 -0.13
C PHE A 103 13.25 -26.12 -0.05
N LEU A 104 13.55 -25.27 -1.03
CA LEU A 104 12.99 -23.92 -1.11
C LEU A 104 11.48 -23.97 -1.37
N PRO A 105 10.67 -23.33 -0.53
CA PRO A 105 9.20 -23.39 -0.64
C PRO A 105 8.65 -22.70 -1.88
N MET A 106 9.38 -21.75 -2.47
CA MET A 106 9.00 -21.05 -3.69
C MET A 106 10.25 -20.69 -4.50
N ALA A 107 10.20 -20.88 -5.81
CA ALA A 107 11.26 -20.45 -6.71
C ALA A 107 11.24 -18.93 -6.88
N SER A 108 12.40 -18.32 -7.14
CA SER A 108 12.52 -16.86 -7.32
C SER A 108 11.61 -16.30 -8.41
N ILE A 109 11.40 -17.07 -9.49
CA ILE A 109 10.50 -16.67 -10.58
C ILE A 109 9.04 -16.54 -10.11
N HIS A 110 8.59 -17.42 -9.20
CA HIS A 110 7.24 -17.34 -8.63
C HIS A 110 7.07 -16.07 -7.79
N LEU A 111 8.08 -15.69 -7.00
CA LEU A 111 8.06 -14.44 -6.22
C LEU A 111 7.97 -13.19 -7.10
N ILE A 112 8.72 -13.19 -8.21
CA ILE A 112 8.68 -12.08 -9.18
C ILE A 112 7.28 -11.97 -9.82
N LEU A 113 6.72 -13.10 -10.27
CA LEU A 113 5.39 -13.14 -10.86
C LEU A 113 4.30 -12.75 -9.86
N LEU A 114 4.40 -13.23 -8.61
CA LEU A 114 3.46 -12.88 -7.55
C LEU A 114 3.45 -11.37 -7.30
N ASN A 115 4.62 -10.77 -7.13
CA ASN A 115 4.74 -9.33 -6.94
C ASN A 115 4.21 -8.54 -8.15
N LEU A 116 4.50 -8.97 -9.37
CA LEU A 116 4.01 -8.32 -10.59
C LEU A 116 2.46 -8.36 -10.66
N ILE A 117 1.86 -9.51 -10.41
CA ILE A 117 0.38 -9.66 -10.40
C ILE A 117 -0.23 -8.79 -9.31
N TYR A 118 0.38 -8.77 -8.12
CA TYR A 118 -0.05 -7.93 -7.01
C TYR A 118 0.03 -6.44 -7.35
N ASP A 119 1.14 -5.98 -7.92
CA ASP A 119 1.33 -4.57 -8.31
C ASP A 119 0.32 -4.14 -9.38
N ILE A 120 0.08 -4.99 -10.38
CA ILE A 120 -0.97 -4.73 -11.39
C ILE A 120 -2.35 -4.61 -10.70
N SER A 121 -2.67 -5.47 -9.76
CA SER A 121 -3.93 -5.42 -9.01
C SER A 121 -4.05 -4.14 -8.18
N CYS A 122 -2.94 -3.66 -7.61
CA CYS A 122 -2.88 -2.43 -6.83
C CYS A 122 -3.08 -1.15 -7.67
N THR A 123 -2.97 -1.21 -9.00
CA THR A 123 -3.23 -0.04 -9.86
C THR A 123 -4.66 0.47 -9.77
N ALA A 124 -5.60 -0.31 -9.27
CA ALA A 124 -6.99 0.10 -9.05
C ALA A 124 -7.18 0.96 -7.78
N ILE A 125 -6.24 0.93 -6.82
CA ILE A 125 -6.36 1.64 -5.52
C ILE A 125 -6.56 3.16 -5.64
N PRO A 126 -5.92 3.89 -6.58
CA PRO A 126 -6.14 5.33 -6.72
C PRO A 126 -7.60 5.75 -6.94
N TRP A 127 -8.41 4.87 -7.54
CA TRP A 127 -9.83 5.11 -7.80
C TRP A 127 -10.76 4.54 -6.73
N ASP A 128 -10.17 4.00 -5.65
CA ASP A 128 -10.95 3.42 -4.55
C ASP A 128 -11.66 4.52 -3.73
N ASN A 129 -12.82 4.16 -3.20
CA ASN A 129 -13.59 5.04 -2.34
C ASN A 129 -12.92 5.19 -0.97
N VAL A 130 -13.04 6.38 -0.40
CA VAL A 130 -12.54 6.72 0.92
C VAL A 130 -13.68 7.07 1.84
N ASP A 131 -13.65 6.54 3.06
CA ASP A 131 -14.65 6.83 4.08
C ASP A 131 -14.74 8.32 4.39
N LYS A 132 -15.96 8.82 4.51
CA LYS A 132 -16.22 10.24 4.79
C LYS A 132 -15.54 10.70 6.08
N GLU A 133 -15.49 9.86 7.09
CA GLU A 133 -14.81 10.12 8.36
C GLU A 133 -13.31 10.40 8.19
N PHE A 134 -12.67 9.71 7.25
CA PHE A 134 -11.25 9.93 6.95
C PHE A 134 -11.01 11.32 6.32
N LEU A 135 -11.98 11.83 5.58
CA LEU A 135 -11.90 13.12 4.89
C LEU A 135 -12.16 14.32 5.80
N THR A 136 -12.81 14.15 6.96
CA THR A 136 -13.20 15.25 7.84
C THR A 136 -12.03 15.97 8.49
N LYS A 137 -10.96 15.24 8.82
CA LYS A 137 -9.78 15.78 9.53
C LYS A 137 -8.49 15.54 8.74
N PRO A 138 -7.58 16.51 8.69
CA PRO A 138 -6.27 16.30 8.12
C PRO A 138 -5.50 15.26 8.96
N ARG A 139 -4.80 14.37 8.28
CA ARG A 139 -3.97 13.34 8.93
C ARG A 139 -2.52 13.57 8.61
N LYS A 140 -1.66 13.38 9.59
CA LYS A 140 -0.20 13.40 9.42
C LYS A 140 0.29 11.98 9.08
N TRP A 141 1.42 11.92 8.39
CA TRP A 141 2.15 10.67 8.20
C TRP A 141 2.56 10.08 9.56
N ASP A 142 2.21 8.84 9.77
CA ASP A 142 2.57 8.09 10.97
C ASP A 142 3.14 6.72 10.59
N ALA A 143 4.46 6.63 10.60
CA ALA A 143 5.19 5.39 10.33
C ALA A 143 4.87 4.31 11.38
N SER A 144 4.57 4.70 12.62
CA SER A 144 4.25 3.75 13.69
C SER A 144 2.94 2.99 13.40
N SER A 145 1.98 3.66 12.77
CA SER A 145 0.71 3.03 12.32
C SER A 145 0.95 1.97 11.24
N VAL A 146 1.88 2.22 10.32
CA VAL A 146 2.26 1.23 9.29
C VAL A 146 2.95 0.04 9.91
N SER A 147 3.92 0.28 10.80
CA SER A 147 4.66 -0.79 11.49
C SER A 147 3.75 -1.67 12.35
N LYS A 148 2.83 -1.07 13.11
CA LYS A 148 1.84 -1.81 13.91
C LYS A 148 0.94 -2.67 13.01
N PHE A 149 0.44 -2.10 11.93
CA PHE A 149 -0.40 -2.84 10.97
C PHE A 149 0.36 -4.03 10.38
N MET A 150 1.59 -3.82 9.94
CA MET A 150 2.46 -4.85 9.36
C MET A 150 2.72 -5.99 10.36
N LEU A 151 3.04 -5.67 11.62
CA LEU A 151 3.35 -6.66 12.65
C LEU A 151 2.13 -7.48 13.10
N TRP A 152 0.92 -6.91 13.05
CA TRP A 152 -0.29 -7.62 13.48
C TRP A 152 -0.96 -8.36 12.32
N ILE A 153 -1.07 -7.74 11.16
CA ILE A 153 -1.79 -8.30 10.01
C ILE A 153 -0.89 -9.23 9.17
N GLY A 154 0.42 -8.89 9.04
CA GLY A 154 1.35 -9.72 8.27
C GLY A 154 1.38 -11.19 8.70
N PRO A 155 1.60 -11.51 9.99
CA PRO A 155 1.61 -12.90 10.45
C PRO A 155 0.26 -13.61 10.33
N THR A 156 -0.85 -12.88 10.23
CA THR A 156 -2.17 -13.50 10.06
C THR A 156 -2.26 -14.24 8.72
N SER A 157 -1.69 -13.68 7.64
CA SER A 157 -1.62 -14.38 6.36
C SER A 157 -0.75 -15.64 6.43
N SER A 158 0.32 -15.59 7.20
CA SER A 158 1.25 -16.73 7.36
C SER A 158 0.61 -17.96 8.02
N VAL A 159 -0.49 -17.78 8.76
CA VAL A 159 -1.28 -18.92 9.27
C VAL A 159 -1.86 -19.74 8.12
N PHE A 160 -2.37 -19.08 7.09
CA PHE A 160 -2.89 -19.75 5.90
C PHE A 160 -1.75 -20.41 5.10
N ASP A 161 -0.61 -19.74 4.98
CA ASP A 161 0.58 -20.31 4.34
C ASP A 161 1.02 -21.61 5.05
N ILE A 162 1.08 -21.61 6.39
CA ILE A 162 1.45 -22.79 7.18
C ILE A 162 0.46 -23.94 6.99
N LEU A 163 -0.83 -23.65 6.95
CA LEU A 163 -1.85 -24.66 6.67
C LEU A 163 -1.69 -25.22 5.25
N THR A 164 -1.40 -24.37 4.29
CA THR A 164 -1.11 -24.79 2.92
C THR A 164 0.15 -25.64 2.83
N TYR A 165 1.23 -25.29 3.55
CA TYR A 165 2.42 -26.13 3.63
C TYR A 165 2.12 -27.52 4.16
N ALA A 166 1.34 -27.60 5.24
CA ALA A 166 0.95 -28.90 5.81
C ALA A 166 0.10 -29.70 4.81
N LEU A 167 -0.89 -29.07 4.18
CA LEU A 167 -1.75 -29.70 3.17
C LEU A 167 -0.92 -30.22 1.97
N MET A 168 -0.04 -29.36 1.44
CA MET A 168 0.79 -29.73 0.30
C MET A 168 1.77 -30.84 0.68
N TYR A 169 2.49 -30.70 1.78
CA TYR A 169 3.54 -31.62 2.17
C TYR A 169 3.02 -33.01 2.58
N PHE A 170 1.89 -33.08 3.30
CA PHE A 170 1.40 -34.36 3.84
C PHE A 170 0.31 -35.01 3.01
N ILE A 171 -0.38 -34.26 2.14
CA ILE A 171 -1.55 -34.79 1.43
C ILE A 171 -1.38 -34.70 -0.10
N ILE A 172 -1.21 -33.49 -0.65
CA ILE A 172 -1.27 -33.29 -2.10
C ILE A 172 -0.03 -33.82 -2.81
N CYS A 173 1.16 -33.43 -2.37
CA CYS A 173 2.40 -33.89 -3.01
C CYS A 173 2.58 -35.41 -2.93
N PRO A 174 2.37 -36.07 -1.77
CA PRO A 174 2.39 -37.52 -1.71
C PRO A 174 1.39 -38.19 -2.67
N ALA A 175 0.18 -37.68 -2.80
CA ALA A 175 -0.81 -38.23 -3.72
C ALA A 175 -0.36 -38.21 -5.19
N VAL A 176 0.49 -37.26 -5.58
CA VAL A 176 1.03 -37.15 -6.94
C VAL A 176 2.21 -38.10 -7.18
N VAL A 177 3.00 -38.40 -6.14
CA VAL A 177 4.22 -39.25 -6.24
C VAL A 177 4.02 -40.66 -5.72
N GLY A 178 2.79 -41.16 -5.66
CA GLY A 178 2.49 -42.55 -5.28
C GLY A 178 2.36 -42.82 -3.79
N GLY A 179 2.09 -41.80 -2.97
CA GLY A 179 1.80 -41.91 -1.54
C GLY A 179 3.01 -41.71 -0.63
N HIS A 180 4.18 -41.40 -1.17
CA HIS A 180 5.43 -41.26 -0.40
C HIS A 180 5.69 -39.81 -0.01
N LEU A 181 6.23 -39.62 1.19
CA LEU A 181 6.74 -38.34 1.64
C LEU A 181 8.11 -38.00 1.00
N PHE A 182 8.46 -36.73 0.95
CA PHE A 182 9.68 -36.25 0.28
C PHE A 182 10.95 -37.00 0.71
N HIS A 183 11.10 -37.30 1.99
CA HIS A 183 12.28 -37.98 2.54
C HIS A 183 12.34 -39.49 2.21
N GLU A 184 11.24 -40.09 1.75
CA GLU A 184 11.14 -41.48 1.32
C GLU A 184 11.48 -41.67 -0.16
N LEU A 185 11.50 -40.56 -0.92
CA LEU A 185 11.74 -40.60 -2.36
C LEU A 185 13.25 -40.72 -2.65
N SER A 186 13.61 -41.79 -3.33
CA SER A 186 15.00 -42.02 -3.80
C SER A 186 15.22 -41.56 -5.25
N ASP A 187 14.15 -41.44 -6.03
CA ASP A 187 14.22 -41.02 -7.44
C ASP A 187 14.25 -39.48 -7.56
N PRO A 188 15.33 -38.93 -8.16
CA PRO A 188 15.45 -37.48 -8.36
C PRO A 188 14.31 -36.86 -9.17
N ALA A 189 13.71 -37.61 -10.13
CA ALA A 189 12.60 -37.13 -10.92
C ALA A 189 11.33 -36.96 -10.06
N GLN A 190 11.06 -37.90 -9.17
CA GLN A 190 9.92 -37.78 -8.25
C GLN A 190 10.14 -36.69 -7.20
N GLN A 191 11.37 -36.50 -6.71
CA GLN A 191 11.71 -35.39 -5.84
C GLN A 191 11.48 -34.02 -6.52
N ALA A 192 11.93 -33.89 -7.78
CA ALA A 192 11.72 -32.68 -8.55
C ALA A 192 10.22 -32.39 -8.79
N LEU A 193 9.44 -33.44 -9.09
CA LEU A 193 7.98 -33.31 -9.24
C LEU A 193 7.32 -32.88 -7.94
N TYR A 194 7.71 -33.47 -6.80
CA TYR A 194 7.21 -33.12 -5.47
C TYR A 194 7.45 -31.64 -5.16
N ILE A 195 8.67 -31.15 -5.39
CA ILE A 195 9.04 -29.74 -5.19
C ILE A 195 8.23 -28.84 -6.10
N ALA A 196 8.11 -29.18 -7.40
CA ALA A 196 7.37 -28.38 -8.35
C ALA A 196 5.89 -28.25 -7.98
N VAL A 197 5.24 -29.34 -7.57
CA VAL A 197 3.84 -29.36 -7.12
C VAL A 197 3.68 -28.53 -5.85
N PHE A 198 4.60 -28.67 -4.89
CA PHE A 198 4.58 -27.90 -3.65
C PHE A 198 4.66 -26.39 -3.93
N GLN A 199 5.67 -25.99 -4.73
CA GLN A 199 5.88 -24.59 -5.10
C GLN A 199 4.70 -24.00 -5.87
N ALA A 200 4.11 -24.77 -6.79
CA ALA A 200 2.93 -24.35 -7.53
C ALA A 200 1.71 -24.17 -6.60
N GLY A 201 1.51 -25.07 -5.65
CA GLY A 201 0.40 -25.01 -4.69
C GLY A 201 0.48 -23.76 -3.81
N TRP A 202 1.65 -23.47 -3.25
CA TRP A 202 1.81 -22.25 -2.46
C TRP A 202 1.74 -20.98 -3.31
N PHE A 203 2.27 -20.98 -4.53
CA PHE A 203 2.12 -19.85 -5.46
C PHE A 203 0.65 -19.53 -5.74
N VAL A 204 -0.16 -20.55 -6.03
CA VAL A 204 -1.61 -20.38 -6.29
C VAL A 204 -2.32 -19.86 -5.04
N GLU A 205 -2.05 -20.40 -3.87
CA GLU A 205 -2.62 -19.96 -2.60
C GLU A 205 -2.27 -18.50 -2.33
N SER A 206 -0.99 -18.15 -2.40
CA SER A 206 -0.50 -16.78 -2.17
C SER A 206 -1.10 -15.78 -3.17
N MET A 207 -1.26 -16.18 -4.43
CA MET A 207 -1.93 -15.35 -5.44
C MET A 207 -3.40 -15.10 -5.07
N TRP A 208 -4.13 -16.13 -4.63
CA TRP A 208 -5.53 -15.99 -4.24
C TRP A 208 -5.70 -15.16 -2.97
N THR A 209 -4.94 -15.45 -1.93
CA THR A 209 -5.03 -14.74 -0.65
C THR A 209 -4.68 -13.27 -0.78
N GLN A 210 -3.63 -12.92 -1.54
CA GLN A 210 -3.25 -11.53 -1.77
C GLN A 210 -4.29 -10.79 -2.63
N THR A 211 -4.81 -11.40 -3.69
CA THR A 211 -5.82 -10.78 -4.54
C THR A 211 -7.15 -10.61 -3.80
N LEU A 212 -7.59 -11.62 -3.04
CA LEU A 212 -8.80 -11.54 -2.24
C LEU A 212 -8.68 -10.53 -1.10
N CYS A 213 -7.51 -10.40 -0.48
CA CYS A 213 -7.24 -9.37 0.52
C CYS A 213 -7.42 -7.97 -0.07
N LEU A 214 -6.94 -7.74 -1.30
CA LEU A 214 -7.14 -6.49 -2.02
C LEU A 214 -8.62 -6.20 -2.28
N LEU A 215 -9.36 -7.19 -2.76
CA LEU A 215 -10.80 -7.07 -3.04
C LEU A 215 -11.62 -6.83 -1.77
N TYR A 216 -11.23 -7.46 -0.65
CA TYR A 216 -11.96 -7.36 0.62
C TYR A 216 -11.68 -6.04 1.34
N THR A 217 -10.49 -5.48 1.22
CA THR A 217 -10.10 -4.22 1.85
C THR A 217 -10.48 -2.98 1.03
N SER A 218 -10.76 -3.15 -0.26
CA SER A 218 -11.35 -2.10 -1.09
C SER A 218 -12.86 -2.09 -0.88
N PRO A 219 -13.45 -1.03 -0.31
CA PRO A 219 -14.91 -0.94 -0.18
C PRO A 219 -15.54 -1.01 -1.57
N SER A 220 -16.38 -2.04 -1.76
CA SER A 220 -17.11 -2.24 -3.00
C SER A 220 -17.98 -1.01 -3.29
N PRO A 221 -18.17 -0.61 -4.56
CA PRO A 221 -19.16 0.39 -4.93
C PRO A 221 -20.57 0.11 -4.40
N ARG A 222 -20.85 -1.16 -4.01
CA ARG A 222 -22.11 -1.60 -3.38
C ARG A 222 -22.21 -1.20 -1.90
N ASP A 223 -21.10 -1.01 -1.19
CA ASP A 223 -21.11 -0.66 0.23
C ASP A 223 -21.57 0.80 0.45
N GLY A 224 -21.37 1.67 -0.53
CA GLY A 224 -21.93 3.02 -0.55
C GLY A 224 -23.45 3.09 -0.79
N ALA A 225 -24.08 2.02 -1.25
CA ALA A 225 -25.52 1.95 -1.51
C ALA A 225 -26.35 1.46 -0.30
N THR A 226 -25.71 0.81 0.68
CA THR A 226 -26.37 0.27 1.87
C THR A 226 -26.28 1.17 3.11
N SER A 227 -25.55 2.29 3.04
CA SER A 227 -25.45 3.31 4.11
C SER A 227 -26.33 4.53 3.87
N ARG A 228 -27.55 4.35 3.32
CA ARG A 228 -28.59 5.38 3.29
C ARG A 228 -29.75 4.99 4.18
#